data_71b7c842fc278c75808fa821b1d5941b
#
_entry.id   71b7c842fc278c75808fa821b1d5941b
#
_cell.length_a   1.000
_cell.length_b   1.000
_cell.length_c   1.000
_cell.angle_alpha   90.00
_cell.angle_beta   90.00
_cell.angle_gamma   90.00
#
_symmetry.space_group_name_H-M   'P 1'
#
loop_
_entity.id
_entity.type
_entity.pdbx_description
1 polymer ?
#
loop_
_entity_poly.entity_id
_entity_poly.type
_entity_poly.pdbx_seq_one_letter_code
_entity_poly.pdbx_strand_id
1 'polypeptide(L)'
;MVEFTSSPITDLKHPPKSGVTVGILEGAICNTHNIEVAKQMRERCDILIAVGDCATFGGVPAMRNLVGTDVALKRAYIETESTVDGVIPDSLELGKPLDFVVGVDKIVKVDLFVPGCPPRADAFYYALTELLAGRTPVVLPPEVFTYD
;
A
#
# COMPACT_ATOMS: atom_id res chain seq x y z
N MET A 1 2.50 25.51 -3.14
CA MET A 1 1.37 24.90 -3.90
C MET A 1 1.71 23.43 -4.06
N VAL A 2 0.76 22.54 -3.84
CA VAL A 2 0.91 21.08 -4.07
C VAL A 2 0.17 20.73 -5.35
N GLU A 3 0.81 19.97 -6.23
CA GLU A 3 0.24 19.48 -7.48
C GLU A 3 0.12 17.95 -7.42
N PHE A 4 -1.06 17.42 -7.74
CA PHE A 4 -1.29 15.99 -7.88
C PHE A 4 -1.01 15.57 -9.32
N THR A 5 0.03 14.79 -9.54
CA THR A 5 0.46 14.37 -10.88
C THR A 5 -0.23 13.10 -11.36
N SER A 6 -0.54 12.18 -10.47
CA SER A 6 -1.21 10.92 -10.80
C SER A 6 -1.92 10.31 -9.60
N SER A 7 -2.97 9.52 -9.89
CA SER A 7 -3.73 8.78 -8.88
C SER A 7 -4.49 7.65 -9.57
N PRO A 8 -4.83 6.55 -8.89
CA PRO A 8 -5.66 5.48 -9.45
C PRO A 8 -7.03 5.92 -9.97
N ILE A 9 -7.56 7.05 -9.47
CA ILE A 9 -8.86 7.60 -9.84
C ILE A 9 -8.80 8.71 -10.90
N THR A 10 -7.59 9.15 -11.27
CA THR A 10 -7.39 10.16 -12.33
C THR A 10 -7.06 9.50 -13.67
N ASP A 11 -7.05 10.29 -14.76
CA ASP A 11 -6.68 9.79 -16.09
C ASP A 11 -5.22 9.30 -16.14
N LEU A 12 -4.34 9.95 -15.38
CA LEU A 12 -2.95 9.51 -15.21
C LEU A 12 -2.85 8.52 -14.05
N LYS A 13 -2.88 7.23 -14.36
CA LYS A 13 -2.80 6.14 -13.37
C LYS A 13 -1.40 5.95 -12.77
N HIS A 14 -0.38 6.29 -13.53
CA HIS A 14 1.01 6.09 -13.16
C HIS A 14 1.74 7.43 -13.09
N PRO A 15 2.63 7.63 -12.12
CA PRO A 15 3.42 8.85 -12.05
C PRO A 15 4.29 9.01 -13.31
N PRO A 16 4.57 10.26 -13.73
CA PRO A 16 5.53 10.52 -14.80
C PRO A 16 6.91 9.96 -14.44
N LYS A 17 7.76 9.75 -15.45
CA LYS A 17 9.09 9.11 -15.26
C LYS A 17 10.06 9.94 -14.40
N SER A 18 9.78 11.23 -14.23
CA SER A 18 10.63 12.14 -13.45
C SER A 18 9.82 13.34 -12.95
N GLY A 19 10.33 14.04 -11.94
CA GLY A 19 9.74 15.28 -11.41
C GLY A 19 8.64 15.04 -10.37
N VAL A 20 8.50 13.83 -9.83
CA VAL A 20 7.58 13.54 -8.72
C VAL A 20 8.36 13.56 -7.41
N THR A 21 8.07 14.55 -6.58
CA THR A 21 8.78 14.70 -5.30
C THR A 21 8.32 13.65 -4.28
N VAL A 22 7.01 13.43 -4.16
CA VAL A 22 6.45 12.52 -3.14
C VAL A 22 5.50 11.52 -3.80
N GLY A 23 5.78 10.24 -3.57
CA GLY A 23 4.87 9.13 -3.85
C GLY A 23 4.24 8.62 -2.57
N ILE A 24 2.95 8.31 -2.61
CA ILE A 24 2.21 7.75 -1.48
C ILE A 24 1.66 6.39 -1.91
N LEU A 25 1.98 5.36 -1.14
CA LEU A 25 1.44 4.03 -1.30
C LEU A 25 0.56 3.66 -0.12
N GLU A 26 -0.64 3.20 -0.41
CA GLU A 26 -1.58 2.60 0.52
C GLU A 26 -1.79 1.12 0.15
N GLY A 27 -2.13 0.31 1.14
CA GLY A 27 -2.39 -1.11 0.95
C GLY A 27 -1.16 -2.00 1.05
N ALA A 28 -1.39 -3.27 1.36
CA ALA A 28 -0.34 -4.29 1.48
C ALA A 28 0.08 -4.85 0.12
N ILE A 29 1.27 -5.42 0.05
CA ILE A 29 1.73 -6.16 -1.12
C ILE A 29 1.17 -7.58 -1.05
N CYS A 30 0.14 -7.84 -1.87
CA CYS A 30 -0.64 -9.08 -1.87
C CYS A 30 -0.45 -9.93 -3.12
N ASN A 31 0.00 -9.32 -4.22
CA ASN A 31 0.11 -9.96 -5.53
C ASN A 31 1.26 -9.35 -6.35
N THR A 32 1.56 -9.96 -7.50
CA THR A 32 2.65 -9.53 -8.39
C THR A 32 2.45 -8.12 -8.93
N HIS A 33 1.22 -7.69 -9.20
CA HIS A 33 0.94 -6.34 -9.68
C HIS A 33 1.28 -5.28 -8.61
N ASN A 34 1.00 -5.56 -7.33
CA ASN A 34 1.39 -4.64 -6.24
C ASN A 34 2.91 -4.47 -6.16
N ILE A 35 3.68 -5.54 -6.42
CA ILE A 35 5.15 -5.47 -6.48
C ILE A 35 5.60 -4.53 -7.60
N GLU A 36 5.01 -4.66 -8.78
CA GLU A 36 5.33 -3.82 -9.94
C GLU A 36 5.04 -2.35 -9.66
N VAL A 37 3.86 -2.05 -9.11
CA VAL A 37 3.46 -0.69 -8.72
C VAL A 37 4.42 -0.12 -7.67
N ALA A 38 4.76 -0.89 -6.63
CA ALA A 38 5.68 -0.42 -5.60
C ALA A 38 7.08 -0.09 -6.16
N LYS A 39 7.62 -0.95 -7.04
CA LYS A 39 8.90 -0.72 -7.73
C LYS A 39 8.83 0.53 -8.61
N GLN A 40 7.76 0.67 -9.40
CA GLN A 40 7.56 1.82 -10.27
C GLN A 40 7.45 3.13 -9.49
N MET A 41 6.70 3.13 -8.38
CA MET A 41 6.60 4.29 -7.50
C MET A 41 7.95 4.66 -6.90
N ARG A 42 8.73 3.67 -6.41
CA ARG A 42 10.07 3.93 -5.87
C ARG A 42 11.03 4.51 -6.90
N GLU A 43 10.97 4.01 -8.13
CA GLU A 43 11.83 4.47 -9.22
C GLU A 43 11.53 5.92 -9.66
N ARG A 44 10.28 6.34 -9.55
CA ARG A 44 9.79 7.62 -10.11
C ARG A 44 9.64 8.74 -9.08
N CYS A 45 9.67 8.42 -7.78
CA CYS A 45 9.46 9.39 -6.71
C CYS A 45 10.75 9.58 -5.89
N ASP A 46 11.05 10.81 -5.53
CA ASP A 46 12.22 11.12 -4.69
C ASP A 46 12.00 10.58 -3.27
N ILE A 47 10.82 10.79 -2.71
CA ILE A 47 10.39 10.34 -1.38
C ILE A 47 9.20 9.40 -1.54
N LEU A 48 9.25 8.24 -0.87
CA LEU A 48 8.16 7.27 -0.87
C LEU A 48 7.60 7.11 0.55
N ILE A 49 6.29 7.32 0.67
CA ILE A 49 5.54 7.19 1.93
C ILE A 49 4.67 5.94 1.89
N ALA A 50 4.75 5.09 2.91
CA ALA A 50 3.80 4.03 3.17
C ALA A 50 2.74 4.52 4.17
N VAL A 51 1.48 4.54 3.74
CA VAL A 51 0.35 5.07 4.52
C VAL A 51 -0.58 3.94 4.93
N GLY A 52 -0.94 3.93 6.19
CA GLY A 52 -1.81 2.92 6.79
C GLY A 52 -1.06 1.65 7.21
N ASP A 53 -1.68 0.90 8.10
CA ASP A 53 -1.12 -0.34 8.66
C ASP A 53 -0.88 -1.40 7.57
N CYS A 54 -1.72 -1.43 6.54
CA CYS A 54 -1.56 -2.36 5.43
C CYS A 54 -0.26 -2.13 4.66
N ALA A 55 0.04 -0.88 4.30
CA ALA A 55 1.28 -0.54 3.59
C ALA A 55 2.51 -0.65 4.51
N THR A 56 2.34 -0.34 5.80
CA THR A 56 3.43 -0.30 6.78
C THR A 56 3.93 -1.71 7.15
N PHE A 57 3.03 -2.64 7.45
CA PHE A 57 3.41 -3.99 7.92
C PHE A 57 2.47 -5.12 7.46
N GLY A 58 1.60 -4.87 6.48
CA GLY A 58 0.69 -5.87 5.93
C GLY A 58 -0.74 -5.80 6.47
N GLY A 59 -0.94 -5.29 7.70
CA GLY A 59 -2.24 -5.05 8.31
C GLY A 59 -3.22 -6.22 8.24
N VAL A 60 -4.51 -5.92 8.08
CA VAL A 60 -5.58 -6.93 7.95
C VAL A 60 -5.34 -7.91 6.79
N PRO A 61 -4.90 -7.51 5.59
CA PRO A 61 -4.60 -8.45 4.51
C PRO A 61 -3.56 -9.53 4.90
N ALA A 62 -2.62 -9.23 5.80
CA ALA A 62 -1.62 -10.19 6.27
C ALA A 62 -2.21 -11.30 7.16
N MET A 63 -3.46 -11.19 7.61
CA MET A 63 -4.16 -12.30 8.28
C MET A 63 -4.25 -13.55 7.38
N ARG A 64 -4.25 -13.38 6.07
CA ARG A 64 -4.15 -14.48 5.12
C ARG A 64 -2.92 -15.37 5.34
N ASN A 65 -1.83 -14.80 5.83
CA ASN A 65 -0.58 -15.53 6.11
C ASN A 65 -0.74 -16.62 7.18
N LEU A 66 -1.77 -16.53 8.02
CA LEU A 66 -2.07 -17.52 9.08
C LEU A 66 -2.64 -18.82 8.50
N VAL A 67 -3.35 -18.75 7.39
CA VAL A 67 -4.03 -19.90 6.76
C VAL A 67 -3.42 -20.30 5.42
N GLY A 68 -2.70 -19.39 4.79
CA GLY A 68 -2.12 -19.59 3.45
C GLY A 68 -3.04 -19.15 2.32
N THR A 69 -2.42 -18.85 1.19
CA THR A 69 -3.12 -18.27 0.02
C THR A 69 -4.12 -19.23 -0.59
N ASP A 70 -3.76 -20.50 -0.76
CA ASP A 70 -4.64 -21.51 -1.38
C ASP A 70 -5.90 -21.75 -0.55
N VAL A 71 -5.77 -21.83 0.78
CA VAL A 71 -6.90 -22.01 1.69
C VAL A 71 -7.82 -20.79 1.63
N ALA A 72 -7.25 -19.59 1.62
CA ALA A 72 -8.03 -18.34 1.54
C ALA A 72 -8.78 -18.24 0.19
N LEU A 73 -8.15 -18.57 -0.93
CA LEU A 73 -8.78 -18.57 -2.25
C LEU A 73 -9.89 -19.61 -2.35
N LYS A 74 -9.64 -20.82 -1.85
CA LYS A 74 -10.64 -21.89 -1.81
C LYS A 74 -11.87 -21.46 -0.99
N ARG A 75 -11.65 -20.90 0.21
CA ARG A 75 -12.74 -20.40 1.05
C ARG A 75 -13.52 -19.28 0.36
N ALA A 76 -12.86 -18.36 -0.33
CA ALA A 76 -13.50 -17.21 -0.95
C ALA A 76 -14.29 -17.55 -2.22
N TYR A 77 -13.81 -18.49 -3.05
CA TYR A 77 -14.35 -18.72 -4.39
C TYR A 77 -15.04 -20.08 -4.57
N ILE A 78 -14.78 -21.05 -3.69
CA ILE A 78 -15.33 -22.41 -3.80
C ILE A 78 -16.30 -22.73 -2.66
N GLU A 79 -15.89 -22.44 -1.41
CA GLU A 79 -16.57 -22.95 -0.21
C GLU A 79 -17.55 -21.95 0.41
N THR A 80 -17.78 -20.80 -0.20
CA THR A 80 -18.72 -19.79 0.30
C THR A 80 -20.15 -20.29 0.12
N GLU A 81 -21.01 -20.10 1.11
CA GLU A 81 -22.38 -20.61 1.15
C GLU A 81 -23.26 -20.14 -0.02
N SER A 82 -22.94 -18.98 -0.59
CA SER A 82 -23.62 -18.40 -1.75
C SER A 82 -23.01 -18.78 -3.11
N THR A 83 -21.91 -19.55 -3.10
CA THR A 83 -21.22 -19.93 -4.34
C THR A 83 -21.89 -21.13 -4.99
N VAL A 84 -22.19 -21.01 -6.29
CA VAL A 84 -22.65 -22.11 -7.15
C VAL A 84 -21.62 -22.26 -8.27
N ASP A 85 -21.10 -23.47 -8.47
CA ASP A 85 -20.07 -23.78 -9.49
C ASP A 85 -18.84 -22.86 -9.39
N GLY A 86 -18.35 -22.68 -8.16
CA GLY A 86 -17.25 -21.78 -7.85
C GLY A 86 -15.95 -22.15 -8.57
N VAL A 87 -15.27 -21.14 -9.10
CA VAL A 87 -13.96 -21.27 -9.75
C VAL A 87 -13.03 -20.19 -9.22
N ILE A 88 -11.80 -20.58 -8.85
CA ILE A 88 -10.76 -19.61 -8.51
C ILE A 88 -10.37 -18.87 -9.80
N PRO A 89 -10.49 -17.51 -9.83
CA PRO A 89 -10.15 -16.75 -11.02
C PRO A 89 -8.67 -16.90 -11.39
N ASP A 90 -8.40 -17.23 -12.65
CA ASP A 90 -7.05 -17.24 -13.22
C ASP A 90 -7.09 -16.58 -14.60
N SER A 91 -6.35 -15.48 -14.75
CA SER A 91 -6.24 -14.71 -15.99
C SER A 91 -4.90 -14.02 -16.05
N LEU A 92 -4.41 -13.76 -17.26
CA LEU A 92 -3.19 -12.99 -17.48
C LEU A 92 -3.31 -11.52 -17.02
N GLU A 93 -4.54 -11.01 -16.92
CA GLU A 93 -4.82 -9.64 -16.45
C GLU A 93 -4.81 -9.52 -14.93
N LEU A 94 -4.86 -10.65 -14.22
CA LEU A 94 -4.86 -10.67 -12.76
C LEU A 94 -3.44 -10.80 -12.22
N GLY A 95 -3.09 -9.93 -11.28
CA GLY A 95 -1.87 -10.11 -10.50
C GLY A 95 -1.93 -11.42 -9.71
N LYS A 96 -0.93 -12.29 -9.88
CA LYS A 96 -0.86 -13.56 -9.15
C LYS A 96 -0.70 -13.31 -7.67
N PRO A 97 -1.53 -13.90 -6.81
CA PRO A 97 -1.38 -13.81 -5.36
C PRO A 97 0.01 -14.28 -4.91
N LEU A 98 0.59 -13.60 -3.94
CA LEU A 98 1.83 -14.02 -3.29
C LEU A 98 1.53 -15.04 -2.20
N ASP A 99 2.52 -15.87 -1.85
CA ASP A 99 2.43 -16.80 -0.72
C ASP A 99 2.22 -16.06 0.59
N PHE A 100 2.91 -14.92 0.75
CA PHE A 100 2.79 -14.05 1.91
C PHE A 100 2.41 -12.62 1.52
N VAL A 101 1.53 -12.03 2.32
CA VAL A 101 1.24 -10.59 2.30
C VAL A 101 2.24 -9.89 3.19
N VAL A 102 2.81 -8.80 2.68
CA VAL A 102 3.84 -8.04 3.39
C VAL A 102 3.61 -6.53 3.27
N GLY A 103 4.29 -5.75 4.12
CA GLY A 103 4.38 -4.30 3.96
C GLY A 103 5.23 -3.90 2.74
N VAL A 104 5.10 -2.65 2.34
CA VAL A 104 5.80 -2.09 1.16
C VAL A 104 7.33 -2.14 1.33
N ASP A 105 7.81 -1.98 2.57
CA ASP A 105 9.23 -1.98 2.93
C ASP A 105 9.96 -3.30 2.62
N LYS A 106 9.22 -4.40 2.49
CA LYS A 106 9.78 -5.70 2.11
C LYS A 106 10.11 -5.81 0.61
N ILE A 107 9.60 -4.88 -0.18
CA ILE A 107 9.79 -4.88 -1.64
C ILE A 107 10.67 -3.71 -2.08
N VAL A 108 10.47 -2.52 -1.52
CA VAL A 108 11.21 -1.31 -1.88
C VAL A 108 11.55 -0.49 -0.63
N LYS A 109 12.56 0.38 -0.74
CA LYS A 109 12.86 1.33 0.32
C LYS A 109 11.73 2.33 0.50
N VAL A 110 11.22 2.44 1.72
CA VAL A 110 10.26 3.45 2.16
C VAL A 110 11.01 4.52 2.97
N ASP A 111 10.71 5.78 2.75
CA ASP A 111 11.37 6.89 3.42
C ASP A 111 10.60 7.38 4.65
N LEU A 112 9.27 7.23 4.64
CA LEU A 112 8.40 7.61 5.75
C LEU A 112 7.23 6.62 5.89
N PHE A 113 6.91 6.28 7.14
CA PHE A 113 5.75 5.47 7.49
C PHE A 113 4.72 6.29 8.25
N VAL A 114 3.46 6.19 7.85
CA VAL A 114 2.31 6.81 8.52
C VAL A 114 1.31 5.70 8.87
N PRO A 115 1.52 4.97 9.98
CA PRO A 115 0.65 3.87 10.37
C PRO A 115 -0.71 4.35 10.86
N GLY A 116 -1.67 3.43 10.94
CA GLY A 116 -3.05 3.61 11.39
C GLY A 116 -4.03 2.91 10.47
N CYS A 117 -5.24 2.59 10.97
CA CYS A 117 -6.28 1.92 10.18
C CYS A 117 -7.65 2.59 10.38
N PRO A 118 -7.86 3.77 9.76
CA PRO A 118 -6.92 4.59 8.99
C PRO A 118 -5.96 5.39 9.88
N PRO A 119 -4.88 5.98 9.31
CA PRO A 119 -4.06 6.95 10.03
C PRO A 119 -4.88 8.17 10.44
N ARG A 120 -4.52 8.76 11.59
CA ARG A 120 -5.13 10.01 12.03
C ARG A 120 -4.82 11.14 11.05
N ALA A 121 -5.77 12.05 10.88
CA ALA A 121 -5.59 13.23 10.03
C ALA A 121 -4.37 14.07 10.46
N ASP A 122 -4.13 14.18 11.79
CA ASP A 122 -3.00 14.92 12.35
C ASP A 122 -1.65 14.32 11.97
N ALA A 123 -1.53 12.98 11.91
CA ALA A 123 -0.31 12.29 11.48
C ALA A 123 -0.01 12.59 10.00
N PHE A 124 -1.05 12.56 9.18
CA PHE A 124 -0.94 12.89 7.76
C PHE A 124 -0.57 14.36 7.54
N TYR A 125 -1.25 15.26 8.24
CA TYR A 125 -1.00 16.70 8.19
C TYR A 125 0.44 17.02 8.63
N TYR A 126 0.90 16.43 9.74
CA TYR A 126 2.26 16.59 10.20
C TYR A 126 3.29 16.12 9.15
N ALA A 127 3.11 14.90 8.62
CA ALA A 127 4.00 14.35 7.60
C ALA A 127 4.11 15.28 6.38
N LEU A 128 2.99 15.75 5.86
CA LEU A 128 2.96 16.66 4.71
C LEU A 128 3.59 18.02 5.01
N THR A 129 3.32 18.61 6.17
CA THR A 129 3.90 19.92 6.53
C THR A 129 5.41 19.86 6.71
N GLU A 130 5.94 18.78 7.29
CA GLU A 130 7.38 18.57 7.40
C GLU A 130 8.03 18.43 6.01
N LEU A 131 7.45 17.66 5.12
CA LEU A 131 7.94 17.49 3.75
C LEU A 131 7.91 18.82 2.97
N LEU A 132 6.84 19.62 3.10
CA LEU A 132 6.76 20.95 2.49
C LEU A 132 7.80 21.93 3.06
N ALA A 133 8.22 21.73 4.29
CA ALA A 133 9.32 22.48 4.91
C ALA A 133 10.72 21.94 4.55
N GLY A 134 10.80 20.95 3.64
CA GLY A 134 12.06 20.34 3.20
C GLY A 134 12.69 19.40 4.22
N ARG A 135 11.91 18.94 5.21
CA ARG A 135 12.35 17.97 6.22
C ARG A 135 11.64 16.63 5.99
N THR A 136 12.37 15.54 6.01
CA THR A 136 11.79 14.18 6.01
C THR A 136 11.83 13.64 7.44
N PRO A 137 10.69 13.60 8.16
CA PRO A 137 10.68 13.07 9.52
C PRO A 137 10.96 11.58 9.49
N VAL A 138 11.90 11.12 10.31
CA VAL A 138 12.24 9.70 10.44
C VAL A 138 11.21 8.98 11.33
N VAL A 139 10.68 9.69 12.31
CA VAL A 139 9.68 9.20 13.25
C VAL A 139 8.63 10.28 13.45
N LEU A 140 7.37 9.88 13.41
CA LEU A 140 6.28 10.79 13.75
C LEU A 140 6.23 11.01 15.28
N PRO A 141 5.85 12.20 15.76
CA PRO A 141 5.75 12.48 17.19
C PRO A 141 4.71 11.56 17.85
N PRO A 142 4.94 11.13 19.11
CA PRO A 142 4.01 10.26 19.84
C PRO A 142 2.57 10.78 19.88
N GLU A 143 2.38 12.09 19.91
CA GLU A 143 1.08 12.76 20.01
C GLU A 143 0.18 12.51 18.78
N VAL A 144 0.78 12.22 17.62
CA VAL A 144 0.03 11.92 16.39
C VAL A 144 -0.13 10.41 16.13
N PHE A 145 0.42 9.58 17.04
CA PHE A 145 0.42 8.11 16.94
C PHE A 145 -0.62 7.42 17.82
N THR A 146 -1.47 8.14 18.52
CA THR A 146 -2.47 7.48 19.36
C THR A 146 -3.50 6.75 18.50
N TYR A 147 -3.67 5.47 18.78
CA TYR A 147 -4.78 4.66 18.28
C TYR A 147 -5.95 4.88 19.26
N ASP A 148 -6.88 5.73 18.91
CA ASP A 148 -8.09 5.97 19.70
C ASP A 148 -9.26 5.21 19.10
#